data_6c892f511c9e251298158020860c213f
#
_entry.id   6c892f511c9e251298158020860c213f
#
_cell.length_a   1.000
_cell.length_b   1.000
_cell.length_c   1.000
_cell.angle_alpha   90.00
_cell.angle_beta   90.00
_cell.angle_gamma   90.00
#
_symmetry.space_group_name_H-M   'P 1'
#
loop_
_entity.id
_entity.type
_entity.pdbx_description
1 polymer ?
#
loop_
_entity_poly.entity_id
_entity_poly.type
_entity_poly.pdbx_seq_one_letter_code
_entity_poly.pdbx_strand_id
1 'polypeptide(L)'
;MSSILDAARSRAAGAGEHTEPSPQRKPVAIPPPATEGAPDFAPALRAAPGAFASTHAGEPSSRLNSADDAPAVRLLAELLQDASQRNASDLHVEPAEHGWRIRLRIDGVLHEVARPPAHLRDAFVTRIKVLARLDIAERRVPQDGRLRLAVTPGKVEDYRVNSLPTLFGEKLVLRRLDALPPDLSLDSLGLLDTKQAALVDAAIRSPHGLVLVTGPTGSGKTLSLYCFLQMLNSESRNVCSVEDPAEIQLAGINQVGVREKAGLTFAVALRAFLRQDPDVIMVGEIRDEETADVALKAAQTGHLVLSTLHTNDAPAAITRLIDIGVAPYNLAAALRMVTAQRLVRRLCANCRRPAAESPSALRAAGFAGDALTGWTPFAATGCAACHGIGYRGRVGVHQVMPVSDAMRELIVARASAHAIARQARTDGVLTLREAALARVRDGTTSLAEAFSATEAS
;
A
#
# COMPACT_ATOMS: atom_id res chain seq x y z
N MET A 1 25.47 45.77 42.90
CA MET A 1 26.66 44.97 42.56
C MET A 1 26.64 44.79 41.02
N SER A 2 26.87 45.70 40.25
CA SER A 2 27.91 46.60 39.75
C SER A 2 29.20 45.88 39.46
N SER A 3 29.39 45.41 38.22
CA SER A 3 30.70 45.13 37.56
C SER A 3 30.62 44.01 36.51
N ILE A 4 29.90 44.13 35.43
CA ILE A 4 30.12 43.38 34.15
C ILE A 4 29.56 44.20 32.92
N LEU A 5 29.37 45.49 33.05
CA LEU A 5 28.83 46.32 31.97
C LEU A 5 29.81 47.40 31.41
N ASP A 6 31.11 47.36 31.79
CA ASP A 6 32.08 48.39 31.40
C ASP A 6 33.22 47.92 30.47
N ALA A 7 33.13 46.72 29.88
CA ALA A 7 34.22 46.22 29.01
C ALA A 7 33.87 46.25 27.47
N ALA A 8 32.79 46.89 27.07
CA ALA A 8 32.36 46.91 25.64
C ALA A 8 32.33 48.30 24.97
N ARG A 9 32.99 49.32 25.59
CA ARG A 9 32.98 50.69 25.03
C ARG A 9 34.33 51.31 24.68
N SER A 10 35.38 50.51 24.47
CA SER A 10 36.68 51.04 24.19
C SER A 10 37.43 50.32 23.08
N ARG A 11 36.86 50.22 21.88
CA ARG A 11 37.60 49.87 20.65
C ARG A 11 36.78 50.28 19.39
N ALA A 12 36.60 51.55 19.20
CA ALA A 12 36.13 52.09 17.94
C ALA A 12 36.66 53.52 17.77
N ALA A 13 37.94 53.66 17.54
CA ALA A 13 38.56 54.86 17.00
C ALA A 13 39.92 54.53 16.35
N GLY A 14 40.02 54.68 15.04
CA GLY A 14 41.30 54.74 14.34
C GLY A 14 41.52 53.69 13.26
N ALA A 15 41.20 54.02 12.04
CA ALA A 15 42.05 53.92 10.86
C ALA A 15 41.22 54.19 9.61
N GLY A 16 41.33 55.42 9.06
CA GLY A 16 40.88 55.70 7.73
C GLY A 16 41.96 55.25 6.74
N GLU A 17 41.54 54.52 5.73
CA GLU A 17 42.33 54.33 4.51
C GLU A 17 41.42 54.58 3.31
N HIS A 18 41.90 55.53 2.49
CA HIS A 18 41.34 55.91 1.19
C HIS A 18 41.45 54.76 0.22
N THR A 19 40.34 54.31 -0.33
CA THR A 19 40.31 53.48 -1.54
C THR A 19 39.58 54.22 -2.64
N GLU A 20 40.31 54.50 -3.74
CA GLU A 20 39.79 55.07 -4.99
C GLU A 20 38.70 54.25 -5.63
N PRO A 21 37.73 54.87 -6.34
CA PRO A 21 36.64 54.14 -7.01
C PRO A 21 37.17 53.47 -8.31
N SER A 22 36.97 52.17 -8.44
CA SER A 22 37.22 51.42 -9.66
C SER A 22 36.34 51.93 -10.82
N PRO A 23 36.85 51.93 -12.08
CA PRO A 23 36.14 52.42 -13.23
C PRO A 23 34.94 51.54 -13.60
N GLN A 24 33.77 52.21 -13.78
CA GLN A 24 32.54 51.60 -14.27
C GLN A 24 32.77 51.04 -15.68
N ARG A 25 32.61 49.68 -15.84
CA ARG A 25 32.52 49.07 -17.15
C ARG A 25 31.19 49.40 -17.79
N LYS A 26 31.23 50.01 -19.00
CA LYS A 26 30.07 50.24 -19.84
C LYS A 26 29.43 48.91 -20.23
N PRO A 27 28.12 48.78 -20.26
CA PRO A 27 27.45 47.59 -20.76
C PRO A 27 27.75 47.35 -22.24
N VAL A 28 28.22 46.16 -22.57
CA VAL A 28 28.41 45.69 -23.94
C VAL A 28 27.03 45.32 -24.47
N ALA A 29 26.59 46.04 -25.52
CA ALA A 29 25.37 45.68 -26.24
C ALA A 29 25.53 44.35 -26.95
N ILE A 30 24.70 43.38 -26.59
CA ILE A 30 24.58 42.08 -27.28
C ILE A 30 23.77 42.36 -28.55
N PRO A 31 24.24 42.02 -29.76
CA PRO A 31 23.47 42.15 -30.97
C PRO A 31 22.30 41.11 -30.95
N PRO A 32 21.11 41.43 -31.54
CA PRO A 32 20.01 40.50 -31.62
C PRO A 32 20.43 39.27 -32.45
N PRO A 33 19.96 38.05 -32.11
CA PRO A 33 20.26 36.86 -32.86
C PRO A 33 19.69 36.96 -34.28
N ALA A 34 20.48 36.60 -35.26
CA ALA A 34 20.08 36.54 -36.65
C ALA A 34 18.91 35.53 -36.78
N THR A 35 17.84 35.99 -37.43
CA THR A 35 16.72 35.12 -37.86
C THR A 35 17.15 34.30 -39.04
N GLU A 36 17.89 33.19 -38.80
CA GLU A 36 17.99 32.11 -39.74
C GLU A 36 16.88 31.12 -39.43
N GLY A 37 16.13 30.74 -40.47
CA GLY A 37 14.89 29.99 -40.42
C GLY A 37 15.01 28.71 -39.59
N ALA A 38 14.07 28.53 -38.68
CA ALA A 38 13.89 27.26 -37.97
C ALA A 38 13.62 26.14 -39.01
N PRO A 39 14.32 25.00 -38.95
CA PRO A 39 13.98 23.87 -39.79
C PRO A 39 12.60 23.38 -39.44
N ASP A 40 11.77 23.23 -40.49
CA ASP A 40 10.43 22.68 -40.44
C ASP A 40 10.48 21.19 -40.04
N PHE A 41 10.21 20.86 -38.80
CA PHE A 41 10.13 19.49 -38.27
C PHE A 41 8.76 18.81 -38.48
N ALA A 42 7.88 19.42 -39.27
CA ALA A 42 6.51 18.94 -39.45
C ALA A 42 6.34 17.63 -40.29
N PRO A 43 7.30 17.13 -41.10
CA PRO A 43 7.08 15.88 -41.82
C PRO A 43 7.49 14.57 -41.10
N ALA A 44 8.22 14.63 -39.99
CA ALA A 44 8.77 13.41 -39.33
C ALA A 44 7.81 12.73 -38.32
N LEU A 45 6.65 13.33 -38.01
CA LEU A 45 5.69 12.78 -37.04
C LEU A 45 4.52 11.98 -37.68
N ARG A 46 4.55 11.71 -38.97
CA ARG A 46 3.47 10.98 -39.67
C ARG A 46 3.85 9.58 -40.17
N ALA A 47 4.83 8.90 -39.63
CA ALA A 47 5.07 7.51 -39.98
C ALA A 47 5.81 6.78 -38.87
N ALA A 48 5.10 6.35 -37.82
CA ALA A 48 5.36 5.12 -37.06
C ALA A 48 4.32 4.91 -35.96
N PRO A 49 3.22 4.22 -36.22
CA PRO A 49 2.50 3.55 -35.16
C PRO A 49 3.26 2.23 -34.89
N GLY A 50 4.08 2.18 -33.84
CA GLY A 50 4.70 0.92 -33.47
C GLY A 50 6.21 0.95 -33.34
N ALA A 51 6.73 1.50 -32.24
CA ALA A 51 8.04 1.14 -31.70
C ALA A 51 8.30 1.71 -30.29
N PHE A 52 7.29 1.72 -29.42
CA PHE A 52 7.49 1.58 -27.98
C PHE A 52 6.73 0.35 -27.52
N ALA A 53 7.03 -0.78 -28.14
CA ALA A 53 6.76 -2.07 -27.53
C ALA A 53 7.67 -2.17 -26.31
N SER A 54 7.08 -2.07 -25.14
CA SER A 54 7.70 -2.48 -23.90
C SER A 54 8.21 -3.91 -24.08
N THR A 55 9.52 -4.09 -24.18
CA THR A 55 10.22 -5.36 -24.32
C THR A 55 10.10 -6.26 -23.08
N HIS A 56 8.97 -6.25 -22.39
CA HIS A 56 8.66 -7.16 -21.28
C HIS A 56 7.22 -7.68 -21.26
N ALA A 57 6.48 -7.61 -22.37
CA ALA A 57 5.35 -8.49 -22.58
C ALA A 57 5.87 -9.84 -23.07
N GLY A 58 6.48 -10.64 -22.17
CA GLY A 58 6.79 -12.03 -22.48
C GLY A 58 5.50 -12.73 -22.89
N GLU A 59 5.50 -13.39 -24.04
CA GLU A 59 4.41 -14.27 -24.44
C GLU A 59 4.06 -15.22 -23.28
N PRO A 60 2.79 -15.60 -23.10
CA PRO A 60 2.40 -16.55 -22.04
C PRO A 60 3.22 -17.82 -22.21
N SER A 61 4.05 -18.14 -21.22
CA SER A 61 5.11 -19.14 -21.29
C SER A 61 4.63 -20.58 -21.25
N SER A 62 3.48 -20.90 -21.74
CA SER A 62 2.95 -22.20 -22.12
C SER A 62 1.45 -22.36 -21.81
N ARG A 63 0.74 -23.06 -22.70
CA ARG A 63 -0.59 -23.63 -22.38
C ARG A 63 -0.35 -24.82 -21.43
N LEU A 64 -1.09 -24.86 -20.32
CA LEU A 64 -1.02 -25.96 -19.35
C LEU A 64 -1.72 -27.26 -19.81
N ASN A 65 -2.28 -27.29 -21.02
CA ASN A 65 -3.10 -28.39 -21.52
C ASN A 65 -2.50 -29.00 -22.79
N SER A 66 -1.63 -30.00 -22.65
CA SER A 66 -1.42 -31.01 -23.66
C SER A 66 -1.76 -32.40 -23.06
N ALA A 67 -2.34 -33.28 -23.88
CA ALA A 67 -2.79 -34.62 -23.44
C ALA A 67 -1.65 -35.53 -22.95
N ASP A 68 -0.39 -35.15 -23.20
CA ASP A 68 0.84 -35.89 -22.84
C ASP A 68 1.57 -35.34 -21.58
N ASP A 69 0.94 -34.42 -20.82
CA ASP A 69 1.63 -33.78 -19.71
C ASP A 69 1.85 -34.73 -18.52
N ALA A 70 3.07 -34.68 -17.97
CA ALA A 70 3.45 -35.40 -16.77
C ALA A 70 2.48 -35.10 -15.59
N PRO A 71 2.24 -36.06 -14.67
CA PRO A 71 1.27 -35.89 -13.56
C PRO A 71 1.47 -34.62 -12.74
N ALA A 72 2.71 -34.15 -12.56
CA ALA A 72 3.02 -32.91 -11.87
C ALA A 72 2.51 -31.66 -12.59
N VAL A 73 2.51 -31.67 -13.93
CA VAL A 73 2.01 -30.54 -14.75
C VAL A 73 0.49 -30.43 -14.67
N ARG A 74 -0.20 -31.58 -14.76
CA ARG A 74 -1.67 -31.64 -14.60
C ARG A 74 -2.10 -31.17 -13.21
N LEU A 75 -1.42 -31.66 -12.18
CA LEU A 75 -1.69 -31.24 -10.79
C LEU A 75 -1.51 -29.73 -10.61
N LEU A 76 -0.46 -29.13 -11.19
CA LEU A 76 -0.25 -27.68 -11.11
C LEU A 76 -1.37 -26.93 -11.81
N ALA A 77 -1.80 -27.37 -12.99
CA ALA A 77 -2.89 -26.75 -13.72
C ALA A 77 -4.21 -26.78 -12.93
N GLU A 78 -4.56 -27.95 -12.39
CA GLU A 78 -5.77 -28.13 -11.56
C GLU A 78 -5.75 -27.23 -10.31
N LEU A 79 -4.60 -27.16 -9.62
CA LEU A 79 -4.45 -26.32 -8.42
C LEU A 79 -4.52 -24.83 -8.71
N LEU A 80 -3.94 -24.35 -9.82
CA LEU A 80 -4.03 -22.96 -10.22
C LEU A 80 -5.45 -22.60 -10.68
N GLN A 81 -6.14 -23.52 -11.36
CA GLN A 81 -7.53 -23.33 -11.73
C GLN A 81 -8.44 -23.28 -10.48
N ASP A 82 -8.26 -24.17 -9.51
CA ASP A 82 -9.00 -24.15 -8.23
C ASP A 82 -8.69 -22.86 -7.45
N ALA A 83 -7.42 -22.44 -7.38
CA ALA A 83 -7.02 -21.17 -6.76
C ALA A 83 -7.70 -19.96 -7.42
N SER A 84 -7.77 -19.95 -8.76
CA SER A 84 -8.44 -18.89 -9.51
C SER A 84 -9.95 -18.86 -9.27
N GLN A 85 -10.62 -20.01 -9.26
CA GLN A 85 -12.07 -20.14 -9.00
C GLN A 85 -12.44 -19.70 -7.58
N ARG A 86 -11.60 -20.04 -6.59
CA ARG A 86 -11.79 -19.64 -5.18
C ARG A 86 -11.27 -18.24 -4.87
N ASN A 87 -10.74 -17.54 -5.86
CA ASN A 87 -10.13 -16.22 -5.71
C ASN A 87 -9.03 -16.20 -4.63
N ALA A 88 -8.20 -17.26 -4.58
CA ALA A 88 -7.08 -17.35 -3.66
C ALA A 88 -6.00 -16.32 -4.01
N SER A 89 -5.42 -15.69 -2.99
CA SER A 89 -4.31 -14.74 -3.15
C SER A 89 -2.96 -15.44 -3.26
N ASP A 90 -2.78 -16.57 -2.55
CA ASP A 90 -1.52 -17.28 -2.52
C ASP A 90 -1.76 -18.81 -2.60
N LEU A 91 -0.86 -19.51 -3.31
CA LEU A 91 -0.73 -20.95 -3.28
C LEU A 91 0.58 -21.29 -2.56
N HIS A 92 0.50 -22.11 -1.50
CA HIS A 92 1.61 -22.57 -0.70
C HIS A 92 1.88 -24.04 -0.96
N VAL A 93 3.11 -24.37 -1.35
CA VAL A 93 3.63 -25.73 -1.50
C VAL A 93 4.57 -25.98 -0.32
N GLU A 94 4.20 -26.86 0.58
CA GLU A 94 4.88 -27.02 1.86
C GLU A 94 5.36 -28.44 2.07
N PRO A 95 6.70 -28.68 2.05
CA PRO A 95 7.27 -29.96 2.42
C PRO A 95 7.12 -30.21 3.93
N ALA A 96 6.97 -31.47 4.29
CA ALA A 96 6.91 -31.97 5.65
C ALA A 96 7.71 -33.28 5.77
N GLU A 97 7.93 -33.77 6.99
CA GLU A 97 8.68 -34.98 7.26
C GLU A 97 8.13 -36.20 6.49
N HIS A 98 6.80 -36.36 6.51
CA HIS A 98 6.12 -37.51 5.89
C HIS A 98 5.28 -37.10 4.68
N GLY A 99 5.89 -36.31 3.74
CA GLY A 99 5.20 -35.91 2.53
C GLY A 99 5.22 -34.40 2.27
N TRP A 100 4.15 -33.89 1.72
CA TRP A 100 3.98 -32.50 1.43
C TRP A 100 2.50 -32.16 1.31
N ARG A 101 2.18 -30.89 1.49
CA ARG A 101 0.80 -30.40 1.38
C ARG A 101 0.73 -29.12 0.57
N ILE A 102 -0.47 -28.83 0.07
CA ILE A 102 -0.79 -27.62 -0.65
C ILE A 102 -1.88 -26.89 0.09
N ARG A 103 -1.66 -25.61 0.34
CA ARG A 103 -2.65 -24.71 0.94
C ARG A 103 -2.92 -23.51 0.04
N LEU A 104 -4.16 -23.08 0.00
CA LEU A 104 -4.58 -21.84 -0.62
C LEU A 104 -4.87 -20.81 0.45
N ARG A 105 -4.44 -19.56 0.24
CA ARG A 105 -4.88 -18.43 1.05
C ARG A 105 -6.11 -17.81 0.41
N ILE A 106 -7.25 -17.95 1.05
CA ILE A 106 -8.55 -17.44 0.58
C ILE A 106 -9.04 -16.43 1.62
N ASP A 107 -9.32 -15.20 1.18
CA ASP A 107 -9.75 -14.11 2.07
C ASP A 107 -8.87 -13.95 3.33
N GLY A 108 -7.55 -14.14 3.18
CA GLY A 108 -6.55 -14.00 4.24
C GLY A 108 -6.29 -15.26 5.06
N VAL A 109 -7.13 -16.30 4.97
CA VAL A 109 -7.01 -17.54 5.74
C VAL A 109 -6.42 -18.67 4.88
N LEU A 110 -5.53 -19.50 5.47
CA LEU A 110 -4.96 -20.66 4.80
C LEU A 110 -5.87 -21.88 4.94
N HIS A 111 -6.20 -22.50 3.79
CA HIS A 111 -6.98 -23.72 3.69
C HIS A 111 -6.13 -24.81 3.02
N GLU A 112 -6.02 -25.98 3.65
CA GLU A 112 -5.41 -27.13 3.02
C GLU A 112 -6.35 -27.69 1.95
N VAL A 113 -5.82 -27.85 0.72
CA VAL A 113 -6.63 -28.29 -0.43
C VAL A 113 -6.15 -29.61 -1.00
N ALA A 114 -4.89 -30.00 -0.79
CA ALA A 114 -4.36 -31.26 -1.27
C ALA A 114 -3.17 -31.78 -0.45
N ARG A 115 -3.04 -33.12 -0.41
CA ARG A 115 -1.83 -33.85 0.02
C ARG A 115 -1.44 -34.83 -1.08
N PRO A 116 -0.70 -34.35 -2.10
CA PRO A 116 -0.34 -35.21 -3.21
C PRO A 116 0.69 -36.30 -2.80
N PRO A 117 0.84 -37.36 -3.62
CA PRO A 117 1.84 -38.40 -3.37
C PRO A 117 3.26 -37.83 -3.28
N ALA A 118 4.08 -38.38 -2.34
CA ALA A 118 5.42 -37.86 -2.05
C ALA A 118 6.35 -37.86 -3.30
N HIS A 119 6.23 -38.85 -4.18
CA HIS A 119 7.07 -38.95 -5.39
C HIS A 119 6.84 -37.83 -6.41
N LEU A 120 5.72 -37.11 -6.37
CA LEU A 120 5.43 -35.99 -7.29
C LEU A 120 6.09 -34.68 -6.85
N ARG A 121 6.54 -34.58 -5.59
CA ARG A 121 7.00 -33.32 -5.00
C ARG A 121 8.12 -32.66 -5.81
N ASP A 122 9.19 -33.40 -6.08
CA ASP A 122 10.39 -32.84 -6.71
C ASP A 122 10.12 -32.43 -8.16
N ALA A 123 9.32 -33.22 -8.90
CA ALA A 123 8.90 -32.88 -10.25
C ALA A 123 7.99 -31.62 -10.25
N PHE A 124 7.11 -31.49 -9.26
CA PHE A 124 6.20 -30.36 -9.09
C PHE A 124 6.97 -29.06 -8.78
N VAL A 125 7.90 -29.11 -7.82
CA VAL A 125 8.78 -27.99 -7.45
C VAL A 125 9.63 -27.57 -8.65
N THR A 126 10.27 -28.53 -9.32
CA THR A 126 11.10 -28.28 -10.52
C THR A 126 10.27 -27.59 -11.61
N ARG A 127 9.04 -28.07 -11.87
CA ARG A 127 8.17 -27.45 -12.88
C ARG A 127 7.86 -26.00 -12.58
N ILE A 128 7.52 -25.65 -11.32
CA ILE A 128 7.29 -24.28 -10.91
C ILE A 128 8.56 -23.43 -11.07
N LYS A 129 9.73 -23.94 -10.67
CA LYS A 129 11.01 -23.23 -10.81
C LYS A 129 11.30 -22.91 -12.27
N VAL A 130 11.13 -23.88 -13.18
CA VAL A 130 11.30 -23.68 -14.63
C VAL A 130 10.37 -22.61 -15.15
N LEU A 131 9.07 -22.66 -14.80
CA LEU A 131 8.07 -21.68 -15.25
C LEU A 131 8.36 -20.28 -14.70
N ALA A 132 8.88 -20.18 -13.48
CA ALA A 132 9.24 -18.94 -12.82
C ALA A 132 10.65 -18.44 -13.20
N ARG A 133 11.39 -19.16 -14.07
CA ARG A 133 12.78 -18.88 -14.47
C ARG A 133 13.76 -18.85 -13.29
N LEU A 134 13.54 -19.71 -12.29
CA LEU A 134 14.44 -19.92 -11.17
C LEU A 134 15.50 -20.98 -11.51
N ASP A 135 16.63 -20.92 -10.82
CA ASP A 135 17.67 -21.94 -10.94
C ASP A 135 17.20 -23.24 -10.28
N ILE A 136 17.05 -24.30 -11.09
CA ILE A 136 16.60 -25.63 -10.63
C ILE A 136 17.69 -26.40 -9.87
N ALA A 137 18.96 -26.08 -10.12
CA ALA A 137 20.11 -26.72 -9.48
C ALA A 137 20.38 -26.15 -8.09
N GLU A 138 20.12 -24.85 -7.90
CA GLU A 138 20.30 -24.18 -6.61
C GLU A 138 19.09 -24.42 -5.70
N ARG A 139 19.32 -25.07 -4.55
CA ARG A 139 18.29 -25.44 -3.57
C ARG A 139 18.63 -25.00 -2.14
N ARG A 140 19.73 -24.25 -1.96
CA ARG A 140 20.27 -23.88 -0.64
C ARG A 140 19.99 -22.47 -0.23
N VAL A 141 19.58 -21.62 -1.17
CA VAL A 141 19.30 -20.21 -0.96
C VAL A 141 17.90 -19.84 -1.46
N PRO A 142 17.25 -18.83 -0.88
CA PRO A 142 15.98 -18.31 -1.39
C PRO A 142 16.11 -17.77 -2.81
N GLN A 143 15.07 -17.93 -3.61
CA GLN A 143 14.98 -17.38 -4.96
C GLN A 143 13.64 -16.71 -5.17
N ASP A 144 13.64 -15.61 -5.92
CA ASP A 144 12.43 -14.89 -6.35
C ASP A 144 12.31 -14.91 -7.88
N GLY A 145 11.09 -15.16 -8.36
CA GLY A 145 10.79 -15.19 -9.78
C GLY A 145 9.35 -14.77 -10.07
N ARG A 146 9.02 -14.78 -11.35
CA ARG A 146 7.66 -14.50 -11.83
C ARG A 146 7.25 -15.55 -12.86
N LEU A 147 5.98 -15.91 -12.86
CA LEU A 147 5.40 -16.74 -13.89
C LEU A 147 4.08 -16.13 -14.35
N ARG A 148 3.83 -16.27 -15.65
CA ARG A 148 2.60 -15.82 -16.30
C ARG A 148 1.98 -16.99 -17.05
N LEU A 149 0.76 -17.34 -16.67
CA LEU A 149 0.10 -18.55 -17.18
C LEU A 149 -1.35 -18.28 -17.60
N ALA A 150 -1.78 -18.93 -18.68
CA ALA A 150 -3.18 -19.04 -19.02
C ALA A 150 -3.82 -20.11 -18.13
N VAL A 151 -4.59 -19.69 -17.12
CA VAL A 151 -5.20 -20.59 -16.11
C VAL A 151 -6.51 -21.18 -16.65
N THR A 152 -7.28 -20.38 -17.38
CA THR A 152 -8.47 -20.81 -18.12
C THR A 152 -8.49 -20.16 -19.51
N PRO A 153 -9.26 -20.68 -20.47
CA PRO A 153 -9.39 -20.01 -21.77
C PRO A 153 -9.78 -18.55 -21.63
N GLY A 154 -8.95 -17.65 -22.16
CA GLY A 154 -9.14 -16.20 -22.07
C GLY A 154 -8.72 -15.52 -20.78
N LYS A 155 -8.26 -16.26 -19.77
CA LYS A 155 -7.79 -15.68 -18.50
C LYS A 155 -6.32 -16.02 -18.24
N VAL A 156 -5.47 -15.01 -18.34
CA VAL A 156 -4.04 -15.07 -17.99
C VAL A 156 -3.86 -14.48 -16.60
N GLU A 157 -3.14 -15.18 -15.75
CA GLU A 157 -2.79 -14.72 -14.41
C GLU A 157 -1.27 -14.64 -14.24
N ASP A 158 -0.83 -13.61 -13.53
CA ASP A 158 0.55 -13.39 -13.17
C ASP A 158 0.78 -13.78 -11.70
N TYR A 159 1.91 -14.44 -11.43
CA TYR A 159 2.29 -14.86 -10.09
C TYR A 159 3.73 -14.44 -9.78
N ARG A 160 3.95 -13.89 -8.59
CA ARG A 160 5.27 -13.82 -7.97
C ARG A 160 5.54 -15.13 -7.26
N VAL A 161 6.68 -15.72 -7.51
CA VAL A 161 7.09 -17.01 -6.93
C VAL A 161 8.31 -16.78 -6.05
N ASN A 162 8.22 -17.22 -4.81
CA ASN A 162 9.37 -17.29 -3.90
C ASN A 162 9.63 -18.75 -3.52
N SER A 163 10.89 -19.19 -3.59
CA SER A 163 11.35 -20.46 -3.04
C SER A 163 12.19 -20.21 -1.80
N LEU A 164 12.02 -21.09 -0.80
CA LEU A 164 12.76 -21.04 0.45
C LEU A 164 13.17 -22.45 0.86
N PRO A 165 14.48 -22.72 1.07
CA PRO A 165 14.94 -23.96 1.67
C PRO A 165 14.38 -24.18 3.08
N THR A 166 13.87 -25.39 3.33
CA THR A 166 13.42 -25.81 4.67
C THR A 166 14.06 -27.15 5.04
N LEU A 167 13.87 -27.61 6.26
CA LEU A 167 14.41 -28.90 6.74
C LEU A 167 13.98 -30.10 5.88
N PHE A 168 12.79 -30.06 5.29
CA PHE A 168 12.20 -31.18 4.54
C PHE A 168 12.14 -30.94 3.02
N GLY A 169 12.81 -29.91 2.53
CA GLY A 169 12.85 -29.53 1.10
C GLY A 169 12.49 -28.07 0.86
N GLU A 170 12.36 -27.69 -0.42
CA GLU A 170 12.01 -26.34 -0.78
C GLU A 170 10.51 -26.07 -0.58
N LYS A 171 10.20 -25.05 0.21
CA LYS A 171 8.86 -24.44 0.26
C LYS A 171 8.72 -23.45 -0.87
N LEU A 172 7.58 -23.46 -1.57
CA LEU A 172 7.24 -22.47 -2.58
C LEU A 172 5.98 -21.71 -2.19
N VAL A 173 5.97 -20.43 -2.50
CA VAL A 173 4.78 -19.57 -2.39
C VAL A 173 4.58 -18.86 -3.72
N LEU A 174 3.42 -19.10 -4.33
CA LEU A 174 2.98 -18.41 -5.54
C LEU A 174 1.94 -17.38 -5.13
N ARG A 175 2.30 -16.11 -5.17
CA ARG A 175 1.38 -15.00 -4.90
C ARG A 175 0.81 -14.48 -6.20
N ARG A 176 -0.50 -14.54 -6.33
CA ARG A 176 -1.19 -13.98 -7.50
C ARG A 176 -1.06 -12.46 -7.48
N LEU A 177 -0.59 -11.91 -8.60
CA LEU A 177 -0.63 -10.47 -8.84
C LEU A 177 -2.03 -10.17 -9.36
N ASP A 178 -2.84 -9.54 -8.52
CA ASP A 178 -4.21 -9.25 -8.88
C ASP A 178 -4.26 -8.26 -10.06
N ALA A 179 -5.16 -8.52 -11.00
CA ALA A 179 -5.58 -7.48 -11.90
C ALA A 179 -6.23 -6.35 -11.10
N LEU A 180 -6.07 -5.10 -11.55
CA LEU A 180 -6.78 -3.97 -10.95
C LEU A 180 -8.26 -4.33 -10.74
N PRO A 181 -8.84 -4.06 -9.57
CA PRO A 181 -10.28 -4.03 -9.45
C PRO A 181 -10.84 -3.14 -10.57
N PRO A 182 -11.95 -3.51 -11.19
CA PRO A 182 -12.55 -2.71 -12.26
C PRO A 182 -12.93 -1.31 -11.80
N ASP A 183 -13.05 -1.09 -10.51
CA ASP A 183 -13.38 0.17 -9.88
C ASP A 183 -12.35 0.52 -8.79
N LEU A 184 -11.56 1.57 -9.04
CA LEU A 184 -10.64 2.21 -8.09
C LEU A 184 -11.25 3.50 -7.57
N SER A 185 -12.36 3.40 -6.87
CA SER A 185 -13.08 4.52 -6.24
C SER A 185 -13.10 4.39 -4.72
N LEU A 186 -13.52 5.46 -4.03
CA LEU A 186 -13.73 5.41 -2.58
C LEU A 186 -14.77 4.39 -2.16
N ASP A 187 -15.79 4.15 -3.01
CA ASP A 187 -16.85 3.18 -2.73
C ASP A 187 -16.28 1.75 -2.64
N SER A 188 -15.28 1.44 -3.47
CA SER A 188 -14.60 0.13 -3.47
C SER A 188 -13.81 -0.13 -2.18
N LEU A 189 -13.37 0.91 -1.47
CA LEU A 189 -12.61 0.77 -0.23
C LEU A 189 -13.46 0.30 0.95
N GLY A 190 -14.78 0.46 0.87
CA GLY A 190 -15.67 0.09 1.96
C GLY A 190 -15.59 1.08 3.13
N LEU A 191 -15.52 2.38 2.87
CA LEU A 191 -15.71 3.41 3.89
C LEU A 191 -17.09 3.27 4.50
N LEU A 192 -17.20 3.55 5.81
CA LEU A 192 -18.42 3.22 6.57
C LEU A 192 -19.63 4.03 6.10
N ASP A 193 -19.43 5.31 5.83
CA ASP A 193 -20.47 6.26 5.47
C ASP A 193 -19.94 7.40 4.60
N THR A 194 -20.85 8.26 4.17
CA THR A 194 -20.54 9.46 3.37
C THR A 194 -19.64 10.44 4.11
N LYS A 195 -19.67 10.47 5.46
CA LYS A 195 -18.82 11.36 6.27
C LYS A 195 -17.36 10.92 6.18
N GLN A 196 -17.08 9.62 6.35
CA GLN A 196 -15.71 9.10 6.19
C GLN A 196 -15.22 9.33 4.75
N ALA A 197 -16.05 9.07 3.74
CA ALA A 197 -15.72 9.31 2.35
C ALA A 197 -15.38 10.79 2.08
N ALA A 198 -16.19 11.72 2.61
CA ALA A 198 -15.95 13.15 2.47
C ALA A 198 -14.66 13.62 3.15
N LEU A 199 -14.32 13.06 4.33
CA LEU A 199 -13.06 13.37 5.02
C LEU A 199 -11.85 12.91 4.22
N VAL A 200 -11.91 11.71 3.64
CA VAL A 200 -10.86 11.17 2.78
C VAL A 200 -10.73 12.01 1.52
N ASP A 201 -11.83 12.29 0.81
CA ASP A 201 -11.84 13.11 -0.41
C ASP A 201 -11.26 14.51 -0.16
N ALA A 202 -11.67 15.17 0.92
CA ALA A 202 -11.13 16.47 1.31
C ALA A 202 -9.61 16.43 1.58
N ALA A 203 -9.13 15.39 2.25
CA ALA A 203 -7.72 15.25 2.57
C ALA A 203 -6.86 15.01 1.32
N ILE A 204 -7.29 14.12 0.41
CA ILE A 204 -6.53 13.81 -0.81
C ILE A 204 -6.62 14.92 -1.86
N ARG A 205 -7.63 15.80 -1.82
CA ARG A 205 -7.72 16.99 -2.69
C ARG A 205 -7.03 18.21 -2.11
N SER A 206 -6.39 18.11 -0.95
CA SER A 206 -5.59 19.20 -0.41
C SER A 206 -4.47 19.57 -1.39
N PRO A 207 -4.16 20.87 -1.57
CA PRO A 207 -3.14 21.30 -2.52
C PRO A 207 -1.74 20.79 -2.15
N HIS A 208 -1.49 20.55 -0.86
CA HIS A 208 -0.23 20.01 -0.34
C HIS A 208 -0.45 19.39 1.03
N GLY A 209 0.49 18.59 1.48
CA GLY A 209 0.48 17.97 2.78
C GLY A 209 0.73 16.47 2.71
N LEU A 210 0.75 15.81 3.86
CA LEU A 210 0.98 14.37 4.00
C LEU A 210 -0.32 13.66 4.38
N VAL A 211 -0.69 12.65 3.61
CA VAL A 211 -1.79 11.72 3.90
C VAL A 211 -1.22 10.32 4.11
N LEU A 212 -1.55 9.70 5.23
CA LEU A 212 -1.01 8.39 5.60
C LEU A 212 -2.10 7.33 5.67
N VAL A 213 -1.78 6.16 5.11
CA VAL A 213 -2.57 4.94 5.27
C VAL A 213 -1.75 3.95 6.08
N THR A 214 -2.26 3.51 7.22
CA THR A 214 -1.55 2.57 8.10
C THR A 214 -2.32 1.30 8.37
N GLY A 215 -1.61 0.27 8.82
CA GLY A 215 -2.15 -1.05 9.14
C GLY A 215 -1.13 -2.16 8.90
N PRO A 216 -1.39 -3.39 9.33
CA PRO A 216 -0.52 -4.53 9.09
C PRO A 216 -0.44 -4.89 7.59
N THR A 217 0.48 -5.80 7.28
CA THR A 217 0.56 -6.40 5.94
C THR A 217 -0.77 -7.08 5.59
N GLY A 218 -1.25 -6.87 4.38
CA GLY A 218 -2.52 -7.43 3.90
C GLY A 218 -3.78 -6.67 4.35
N SER A 219 -3.66 -5.49 4.98
CA SER A 219 -4.83 -4.66 5.32
C SER A 219 -5.42 -3.86 4.16
N GLY A 220 -4.83 -3.93 2.96
CA GLY A 220 -5.32 -3.26 1.76
C GLY A 220 -4.77 -1.85 1.54
N LYS A 221 -3.69 -1.44 2.23
CA LYS A 221 -3.09 -0.10 2.12
C LYS A 221 -2.76 0.30 0.68
N THR A 222 -2.08 -0.57 -0.06
CA THR A 222 -1.70 -0.34 -1.45
C THR A 222 -2.91 -0.05 -2.34
N LEU A 223 -3.99 -0.82 -2.16
CA LEU A 223 -5.24 -0.58 -2.90
C LEU A 223 -5.84 0.78 -2.58
N SER A 224 -5.84 1.20 -1.30
CA SER A 224 -6.31 2.52 -0.92
C SER A 224 -5.48 3.63 -1.55
N LEU A 225 -4.14 3.51 -1.54
CA LEU A 225 -3.28 4.48 -2.22
C LEU A 225 -3.51 4.50 -3.74
N TYR A 226 -3.71 3.36 -4.38
CA TYR A 226 -4.01 3.30 -5.81
C TYR A 226 -5.37 3.93 -6.15
N CYS A 227 -6.39 3.75 -5.30
CA CYS A 227 -7.66 4.48 -5.42
C CYS A 227 -7.44 6.01 -5.34
N PHE A 228 -6.64 6.47 -4.38
CA PHE A 228 -6.33 7.89 -4.23
C PHE A 228 -5.56 8.42 -5.44
N LEU A 229 -4.54 7.69 -5.91
CA LEU A 229 -3.79 8.07 -7.11
C LEU A 229 -4.70 8.15 -8.35
N GLN A 230 -5.58 7.16 -8.54
CA GLN A 230 -6.49 7.15 -9.68
C GLN A 230 -7.48 8.34 -9.66
N MET A 231 -7.97 8.70 -8.48
CA MET A 231 -8.85 9.87 -8.30
C MET A 231 -8.14 11.21 -8.55
N LEU A 232 -6.84 11.25 -8.32
CA LEU A 232 -6.00 12.44 -8.51
C LEU A 232 -5.39 12.52 -9.90
N ASN A 233 -5.36 11.40 -10.63
CA ASN A 233 -4.75 11.28 -11.95
C ASN A 233 -5.58 12.04 -12.99
N SER A 234 -5.00 13.06 -13.58
CA SER A 234 -5.58 13.86 -14.67
C SER A 234 -4.47 14.33 -15.62
N GLU A 235 -4.83 14.70 -16.83
CA GLU A 235 -3.86 15.22 -17.82
C GLU A 235 -3.11 16.49 -17.35
N SER A 236 -3.69 17.23 -16.41
CA SER A 236 -3.12 18.46 -15.85
C SER A 236 -2.25 18.25 -14.61
N ARG A 237 -2.03 17.01 -14.17
CA ARG A 237 -1.27 16.70 -12.95
C ARG A 237 -0.16 15.70 -13.22
N ASN A 238 1.03 16.03 -12.74
CA ASN A 238 2.16 15.10 -12.72
C ASN A 238 2.12 14.26 -11.45
N VAL A 239 1.73 12.98 -11.59
CA VAL A 239 1.63 12.02 -10.50
C VAL A 239 2.81 11.06 -10.56
N CYS A 240 3.60 10.99 -9.48
CA CYS A 240 4.77 10.13 -9.35
C CYS A 240 4.60 9.14 -8.20
N SER A 241 5.06 7.90 -8.38
CA SER A 241 5.15 6.93 -7.28
C SER A 241 6.49 6.25 -7.21
N VAL A 242 6.93 5.91 -5.98
CA VAL A 242 8.08 5.02 -5.73
C VAL A 242 7.63 3.86 -4.86
N GLU A 243 7.91 2.62 -5.29
CA GLU A 243 7.33 1.38 -4.75
C GLU A 243 8.35 0.25 -4.69
N ASP A 244 8.15 -0.71 -3.78
CA ASP A 244 9.06 -1.86 -3.59
C ASP A 244 8.30 -3.22 -3.50
N PRO A 245 8.01 -3.82 -4.65
CA PRO A 245 7.87 -3.26 -5.99
C PRO A 245 6.49 -2.66 -6.26
N ALA A 246 6.30 -2.02 -7.42
CA ALA A 246 4.96 -1.71 -7.93
C ALA A 246 4.17 -3.01 -8.16
N GLU A 247 3.01 -3.11 -7.52
CA GLU A 247 2.16 -4.31 -7.63
C GLU A 247 1.38 -4.32 -8.95
N ILE A 248 0.95 -3.16 -9.42
CA ILE A 248 0.12 -3.00 -10.60
C ILE A 248 0.56 -1.76 -11.36
N GLN A 249 0.50 -1.79 -12.69
CA GLN A 249 0.76 -0.64 -13.54
C GLN A 249 -0.48 0.24 -13.63
N LEU A 250 -0.32 1.51 -13.31
CA LEU A 250 -1.37 2.53 -13.40
C LEU A 250 -1.08 3.45 -14.60
N ALA A 251 -2.00 3.49 -15.55
CA ALA A 251 -1.86 4.38 -16.70
C ALA A 251 -1.86 5.85 -16.26
N GLY A 252 -0.98 6.67 -16.84
CA GLY A 252 -0.88 8.09 -16.53
C GLY A 252 -0.07 8.42 -15.27
N ILE A 253 0.51 7.43 -14.58
CA ILE A 253 1.31 7.61 -13.36
C ILE A 253 2.76 7.21 -13.62
N ASN A 254 3.70 8.05 -13.19
CA ASN A 254 5.14 7.80 -13.30
C ASN A 254 5.60 6.91 -12.13
N GLN A 255 5.54 5.59 -12.32
CA GLN A 255 5.86 4.60 -11.28
C GLN A 255 7.34 4.20 -11.33
N VAL A 256 8.05 4.35 -10.22
CA VAL A 256 9.46 3.99 -10.04
C VAL A 256 9.56 2.80 -9.08
N GLY A 257 10.21 1.73 -9.52
CA GLY A 257 10.54 0.59 -8.65
C GLY A 257 11.86 0.81 -7.92
N VAL A 258 11.90 0.61 -6.61
CA VAL A 258 13.12 0.59 -5.80
C VAL A 258 14.11 -0.46 -6.34
N ARG A 259 15.40 -0.13 -6.37
CA ARG A 259 16.50 -1.01 -6.77
C ARG A 259 17.69 -0.79 -5.85
N GLU A 260 17.63 -1.31 -4.64
CA GLU A 260 18.67 -1.09 -3.61
C GLU A 260 20.09 -1.44 -4.08
N LYS A 261 20.23 -2.55 -4.85
CA LYS A 261 21.51 -2.96 -5.44
C LYS A 261 22.11 -1.94 -6.39
N ALA A 262 21.28 -1.08 -6.98
CA ALA A 262 21.71 0.02 -7.85
C ALA A 262 21.75 1.37 -7.11
N GLY A 263 21.51 1.41 -5.81
CA GLY A 263 21.45 2.62 -5.01
C GLY A 263 20.16 3.43 -5.19
N LEU A 264 19.15 2.92 -5.90
CA LEU A 264 17.86 3.58 -6.06
C LEU A 264 16.95 3.20 -4.89
N THR A 265 17.04 3.94 -3.80
CA THR A 265 16.23 3.82 -2.58
C THR A 265 14.99 4.73 -2.64
N PHE A 266 14.07 4.60 -1.67
CA PHE A 266 12.93 5.51 -1.53
C PHE A 266 13.38 6.98 -1.42
N ALA A 267 14.35 7.28 -0.56
CA ALA A 267 14.84 8.64 -0.36
C ALA A 267 15.51 9.22 -1.63
N VAL A 268 16.28 8.41 -2.36
CA VAL A 268 16.93 8.82 -3.62
C VAL A 268 15.87 9.13 -4.69
N ALA A 269 14.89 8.29 -4.85
CA ALA A 269 13.79 8.50 -5.80
C ALA A 269 12.98 9.76 -5.46
N LEU A 270 12.64 9.96 -4.19
CA LEU A 270 11.93 11.17 -3.71
C LEU A 270 12.71 12.46 -4.03
N ARG A 271 14.01 12.49 -3.75
CA ARG A 271 14.85 13.66 -4.11
C ARG A 271 14.89 13.91 -5.61
N ALA A 272 14.80 12.85 -6.42
CA ALA A 272 14.73 13.00 -7.87
C ALA A 272 13.36 13.56 -8.29
N PHE A 273 12.26 13.11 -7.69
CA PHE A 273 10.91 13.63 -7.98
C PHE A 273 10.80 15.14 -7.75
N LEU A 274 11.39 15.67 -6.69
CA LEU A 274 11.40 17.12 -6.42
C LEU A 274 12.03 17.98 -7.53
N ARG A 275 12.68 17.36 -8.52
CA ARG A 275 13.22 18.01 -9.73
C ARG A 275 12.47 17.60 -11.01
N GLN A 276 11.36 16.90 -10.88
CA GLN A 276 10.52 16.43 -11.98
C GLN A 276 9.15 17.11 -12.00
N ASP A 277 9.01 18.23 -11.29
CA ASP A 277 7.79 19.04 -11.20
C ASP A 277 6.53 18.21 -10.87
N PRO A 278 6.52 17.45 -9.76
CA PRO A 278 5.38 16.61 -9.39
C PRO A 278 4.31 17.43 -8.65
N ASP A 279 3.05 17.16 -8.89
CA ASP A 279 1.93 17.65 -8.08
C ASP A 279 1.60 16.69 -6.93
N VAL A 280 1.68 15.39 -7.23
CA VAL A 280 1.35 14.31 -6.30
C VAL A 280 2.48 13.30 -6.27
N ILE A 281 2.92 12.97 -5.07
CA ILE A 281 3.98 11.98 -4.84
C ILE A 281 3.44 10.86 -3.95
N MET A 282 3.52 9.62 -4.41
CA MET A 282 3.25 8.45 -3.57
C MET A 282 4.56 7.75 -3.20
N VAL A 283 4.76 7.54 -1.91
CA VAL A 283 5.86 6.74 -1.35
C VAL A 283 5.26 5.46 -0.81
N GLY A 284 5.65 4.32 -1.35
CA GLY A 284 5.08 3.03 -0.96
C GLY A 284 5.02 2.86 0.55
N GLU A 285 6.10 3.16 1.25
CA GLU A 285 6.15 3.19 2.72
C GLU A 285 7.29 4.07 3.25
N ILE A 286 7.12 4.57 4.48
CA ILE A 286 8.15 5.27 5.24
C ILE A 286 8.67 4.31 6.32
N ARG A 287 9.96 3.90 6.19
CA ARG A 287 10.62 2.97 7.13
C ARG A 287 11.64 3.66 8.03
N ASP A 288 12.24 4.73 7.54
CA ASP A 288 13.42 5.38 8.12
C ASP A 288 13.28 6.91 8.14
N GLU A 289 14.16 7.55 8.91
CA GLU A 289 14.19 9.00 9.09
C GLU A 289 14.48 9.74 7.79
N GLU A 290 15.40 9.21 6.95
CA GLU A 290 15.79 9.86 5.70
C GLU A 290 14.62 9.99 4.73
N THR A 291 13.86 8.91 4.55
CA THR A 291 12.64 8.89 3.71
C THR A 291 11.57 9.80 4.30
N ALA A 292 11.37 9.77 5.63
CA ALA A 292 10.40 10.61 6.32
C ALA A 292 10.70 12.10 6.16
N ASP A 293 11.98 12.50 6.32
CA ASP A 293 12.40 13.89 6.21
C ASP A 293 12.17 14.45 4.80
N VAL A 294 12.54 13.69 3.76
CA VAL A 294 12.31 14.13 2.36
C VAL A 294 10.82 14.19 2.04
N ALA A 295 10.01 13.22 2.49
CA ALA A 295 8.57 13.21 2.28
C ALA A 295 7.87 14.40 2.94
N LEU A 296 8.27 14.74 4.17
CA LEU A 296 7.72 15.89 4.90
C LEU A 296 8.12 17.22 4.27
N LYS A 297 9.38 17.36 3.83
CA LYS A 297 9.83 18.55 3.09
C LYS A 297 9.03 18.74 1.80
N ALA A 298 8.81 17.68 1.05
CA ALA A 298 7.93 17.72 -0.13
C ALA A 298 6.52 18.19 0.24
N ALA A 299 5.92 17.61 1.29
CA ALA A 299 4.59 17.94 1.77
C ALA A 299 4.47 19.41 2.26
N GLN A 300 5.54 20.00 2.76
CA GLN A 300 5.58 21.41 3.19
C GLN A 300 5.83 22.40 2.04
N THR A 301 6.46 21.94 0.96
CA THR A 301 6.87 22.79 -0.18
C THR A 301 5.91 22.75 -1.36
N GLY A 302 4.65 22.39 -1.15
CA GLY A 302 3.60 22.53 -2.15
C GLY A 302 3.12 21.21 -2.79
N HIS A 303 3.65 20.04 -2.39
CA HIS A 303 3.29 18.77 -2.96
C HIS A 303 2.32 17.99 -2.07
N LEU A 304 1.37 17.29 -2.66
CA LEU A 304 0.57 16.29 -1.95
C LEU A 304 1.37 14.98 -1.88
N VAL A 305 1.67 14.53 -0.67
CA VAL A 305 2.42 13.29 -0.43
C VAL A 305 1.48 12.23 0.16
N LEU A 306 1.43 11.07 -0.46
CA LEU A 306 0.69 9.90 -0.01
C LEU A 306 1.69 8.82 0.42
N SER A 307 1.49 8.19 1.58
CA SER A 307 2.40 7.11 2.01
C SER A 307 1.74 6.11 2.95
N THR A 308 2.47 5.03 3.25
CA THR A 308 2.04 4.05 4.25
C THR A 308 3.00 3.94 5.43
N LEU A 309 2.43 3.45 6.53
CA LEU A 309 3.15 3.00 7.71
C LEU A 309 2.63 1.62 8.15
N HIS A 310 3.38 0.99 9.06
CA HIS A 310 2.97 -0.25 9.72
C HIS A 310 2.71 0.01 11.20
N THR A 311 1.53 0.56 11.53
CA THR A 311 1.06 0.74 12.90
C THR A 311 -0.35 0.14 13.06
N ASN A 312 -0.74 -0.13 14.30
CA ASN A 312 -2.00 -0.81 14.58
C ASN A 312 -3.22 0.11 14.45
N ASP A 313 -3.08 1.40 14.74
CA ASP A 313 -4.12 2.41 14.66
C ASP A 313 -3.56 3.76 14.14
N ALA A 314 -4.42 4.73 13.93
CA ALA A 314 -4.03 6.03 13.40
C ALA A 314 -3.25 6.89 14.42
N PRO A 315 -3.58 6.94 15.72
CA PRO A 315 -2.76 7.62 16.73
C PRO A 315 -1.32 7.12 16.81
N ALA A 316 -1.12 5.80 16.75
CA ALA A 316 0.21 5.19 16.79
C ALA A 316 1.09 5.56 15.58
N ALA A 317 0.50 5.95 14.45
CA ALA A 317 1.26 6.41 13.30
C ALA A 317 2.00 7.72 13.58
N ILE A 318 1.40 8.62 14.35
CA ILE A 318 1.99 9.89 14.76
C ILE A 318 3.21 9.65 15.66
N THR A 319 3.05 8.85 16.71
CA THR A 319 4.15 8.53 17.62
C THR A 319 5.26 7.76 16.89
N ARG A 320 4.91 6.85 15.98
CA ARG A 320 5.89 6.12 15.16
C ARG A 320 6.77 7.04 14.33
N LEU A 321 6.21 8.08 13.70
CA LEU A 321 7.01 9.06 12.95
C LEU A 321 7.93 9.86 13.86
N ILE A 322 7.47 10.24 15.04
CA ILE A 322 8.32 10.93 16.03
C ILE A 322 9.46 10.01 16.49
N ASP A 323 9.18 8.73 16.72
CA ASP A 323 10.17 7.72 17.14
C ASP A 323 11.22 7.42 16.06
N ILE A 324 10.86 7.56 14.79
CA ILE A 324 11.81 7.44 13.65
C ILE A 324 12.78 8.64 13.58
N GLY A 325 12.49 9.76 14.29
CA GLY A 325 13.34 10.96 14.28
C GLY A 325 12.66 12.21 13.71
N VAL A 326 11.40 12.10 13.24
CA VAL A 326 10.69 13.26 12.69
C VAL A 326 10.44 14.33 13.75
N ALA A 327 10.82 15.57 13.43
CA ALA A 327 10.54 16.71 14.30
C ALA A 327 9.04 16.97 14.40
N PRO A 328 8.45 17.03 15.61
CA PRO A 328 7.01 17.16 15.81
C PRO A 328 6.38 18.38 15.14
N TYR A 329 7.08 19.51 15.10
CA TYR A 329 6.58 20.72 14.45
C TYR A 329 6.47 20.56 12.92
N ASN A 330 7.40 19.83 12.30
CA ASN A 330 7.34 19.51 10.86
C ASN A 330 6.16 18.57 10.58
N LEU A 331 5.97 17.57 11.44
CA LEU A 331 4.85 16.63 11.31
C LEU A 331 3.51 17.34 11.45
N ALA A 332 3.34 18.17 12.48
CA ALA A 332 2.12 18.95 12.72
C ALA A 332 1.76 19.88 11.56
N ALA A 333 2.76 20.49 10.91
CA ALA A 333 2.56 21.37 9.78
C ALA A 333 2.15 20.63 8.50
N ALA A 334 2.75 19.45 8.25
CA ALA A 334 2.58 18.70 7.01
C ALA A 334 1.38 17.75 7.04
N LEU A 335 1.10 17.09 8.17
CA LEU A 335 0.14 16.00 8.26
C LEU A 335 -1.31 16.51 8.12
N ARG A 336 -2.05 15.92 7.17
CA ARG A 336 -3.46 16.24 6.91
C ARG A 336 -4.40 15.19 7.49
N MET A 337 -4.07 13.92 7.28
CA MET A 337 -4.91 12.82 7.70
C MET A 337 -4.06 11.55 7.93
N VAL A 338 -4.47 10.76 8.89
CA VAL A 338 -4.04 9.35 9.02
C VAL A 338 -5.27 8.46 8.97
N THR A 339 -5.28 7.47 8.10
CA THR A 339 -6.30 6.43 8.12
C THR A 339 -5.68 5.07 8.47
N ALA A 340 -6.13 4.46 9.56
CA ALA A 340 -5.78 3.09 9.86
C ALA A 340 -6.81 2.14 9.26
N GLN A 341 -6.34 0.98 8.78
CA GLN A 341 -7.14 0.08 7.98
C GLN A 341 -6.95 -1.38 8.38
N ARG A 342 -8.06 -2.13 8.37
CA ARG A 342 -8.14 -3.58 8.45
C ARG A 342 -9.07 -4.11 7.36
N LEU A 343 -8.91 -5.38 7.01
CA LEU A 343 -9.87 -6.09 6.17
C LEU A 343 -10.62 -7.11 7.03
N VAL A 344 -11.94 -7.11 6.93
CA VAL A 344 -12.80 -8.15 7.51
C VAL A 344 -13.47 -8.94 6.39
N ARG A 345 -13.68 -10.24 6.61
CA ARG A 345 -14.36 -11.10 5.64
C ARG A 345 -15.84 -10.78 5.62
N ARG A 346 -16.42 -10.73 4.42
CA ARG A 346 -17.88 -10.59 4.23
C ARG A 346 -18.57 -11.90 4.47
N LEU A 347 -19.64 -11.90 5.23
CA LEU A 347 -20.52 -13.07 5.36
C LEU A 347 -21.05 -13.47 3.98
N CYS A 348 -21.08 -14.76 3.73
CA CYS A 348 -21.67 -15.30 2.51
C CYS A 348 -23.19 -15.04 2.50
N ALA A 349 -23.66 -14.28 1.52
CA ALA A 349 -25.07 -13.92 1.42
C ALA A 349 -26.01 -15.14 1.34
N ASN A 350 -25.53 -16.26 0.77
CA ASN A 350 -26.32 -17.45 0.57
C ASN A 350 -26.54 -18.29 1.85
N CYS A 351 -25.61 -18.19 2.83
CA CYS A 351 -25.65 -19.09 3.98
C CYS A 351 -25.55 -18.40 5.34
N ARG A 352 -25.40 -17.07 5.41
CA ARG A 352 -25.45 -16.38 6.70
C ARG A 352 -26.77 -16.64 7.41
N ARG A 353 -26.72 -16.85 8.72
CA ARG A 353 -27.91 -17.09 9.57
C ARG A 353 -27.89 -16.12 10.75
N PRO A 354 -29.05 -15.75 11.31
CA PRO A 354 -29.13 -15.05 12.58
C PRO A 354 -28.33 -15.80 13.64
N ALA A 355 -27.49 -15.09 14.41
CA ALA A 355 -26.69 -15.66 15.50
C ALA A 355 -27.49 -15.59 16.81
N ALA A 356 -27.41 -16.65 17.60
CA ALA A 356 -28.07 -16.71 18.92
C ALA A 356 -27.18 -16.06 20.00
N GLU A 357 -26.82 -14.77 19.81
CA GLU A 357 -26.04 -14.03 20.78
C GLU A 357 -26.95 -13.44 21.89
N SER A 358 -26.53 -13.57 23.14
CA SER A 358 -27.29 -12.97 24.25
C SER A 358 -27.20 -11.44 24.24
N PRO A 359 -28.26 -10.73 24.67
CA PRO A 359 -28.18 -9.27 24.80
C PRO A 359 -27.06 -8.79 25.73
N SER A 360 -26.67 -9.59 26.74
CA SER A 360 -25.54 -9.30 27.62
C SER A 360 -24.20 -9.41 26.89
N ALA A 361 -24.01 -10.43 26.04
CA ALA A 361 -22.82 -10.58 25.21
C ALA A 361 -22.69 -9.44 24.21
N LEU A 362 -23.78 -9.04 23.57
CA LEU A 362 -23.79 -7.92 22.63
C LEU A 362 -23.46 -6.58 23.32
N ARG A 363 -23.98 -6.34 24.53
CA ARG A 363 -23.60 -5.17 25.32
C ARG A 363 -22.11 -5.18 25.70
N ALA A 364 -21.62 -6.33 26.13
CA ALA A 364 -20.19 -6.50 26.43
C ALA A 364 -19.31 -6.30 25.18
N ALA A 365 -19.83 -6.61 24.00
CA ALA A 365 -19.16 -6.34 22.73
C ALA A 365 -19.13 -4.85 22.33
N GLY A 366 -19.92 -3.99 22.99
CA GLY A 366 -19.92 -2.54 22.75
C GLY A 366 -21.21 -2.02 22.05
N PHE A 367 -22.25 -2.86 21.86
CA PHE A 367 -23.52 -2.38 21.32
C PHE A 367 -24.36 -1.70 22.42
N ALA A 368 -24.89 -0.52 22.14
CA ALA A 368 -25.77 0.19 23.05
C ALA A 368 -27.12 -0.55 23.23
N GLY A 369 -27.74 -0.42 24.44
CA GLY A 369 -28.94 -1.15 24.79
C GLY A 369 -30.12 -0.95 23.83
N ASP A 370 -30.39 0.29 23.44
CA ASP A 370 -31.47 0.65 22.51
C ASP A 370 -31.25 0.10 21.10
N ALA A 371 -29.98 -0.08 20.71
CA ALA A 371 -29.60 -0.64 19.42
C ALA A 371 -29.84 -2.15 19.31
N LEU A 372 -30.17 -2.83 20.39
CA LEU A 372 -30.40 -4.28 20.44
C LEU A 372 -31.88 -4.66 20.22
N THR A 373 -32.80 -3.69 20.31
CA THR A 373 -34.24 -3.98 20.18
C THR A 373 -34.58 -4.34 18.72
N GLY A 374 -35.03 -5.58 18.50
CA GLY A 374 -35.43 -6.05 17.19
C GLY A 374 -34.29 -6.31 16.21
N TRP A 375 -33.01 -6.31 16.67
CA TRP A 375 -31.86 -6.59 15.86
C TRP A 375 -31.10 -7.84 16.34
N THR A 376 -30.62 -8.62 15.36
CA THR A 376 -29.84 -9.84 15.61
C THR A 376 -28.65 -9.85 14.65
N PRO A 377 -27.40 -10.09 15.13
CA PRO A 377 -26.24 -10.23 14.26
C PRO A 377 -26.34 -11.50 13.42
N PHE A 378 -25.54 -11.59 12.36
CA PHE A 378 -25.43 -12.80 11.56
C PHE A 378 -24.13 -13.56 11.87
N ALA A 379 -24.22 -14.90 11.73
CA ALA A 379 -23.09 -15.82 11.81
C ALA A 379 -22.82 -16.51 10.47
N ALA A 380 -21.56 -16.95 10.29
CA ALA A 380 -21.13 -17.74 9.17
C ALA A 380 -21.50 -19.22 9.41
N THR A 381 -22.11 -19.87 8.39
CA THR A 381 -22.43 -21.30 8.49
C THR A 381 -21.69 -22.17 7.49
N GLY A 382 -21.54 -21.71 6.25
CA GLY A 382 -20.90 -22.45 5.17
C GLY A 382 -21.90 -23.07 4.19
N CYS A 383 -21.57 -23.02 2.90
CA CYS A 383 -22.33 -23.66 1.81
C CYS A 383 -21.42 -23.89 0.59
N ALA A 384 -21.94 -24.53 -0.46
CA ALA A 384 -21.19 -24.76 -1.69
C ALA A 384 -20.67 -23.45 -2.34
N ALA A 385 -21.47 -22.36 -2.31
CA ALA A 385 -21.08 -21.08 -2.92
C ALA A 385 -19.88 -20.40 -2.23
N CYS A 386 -19.63 -20.70 -0.97
CA CYS A 386 -18.46 -20.21 -0.22
C CYS A 386 -17.49 -21.34 0.15
N HIS A 387 -17.55 -22.47 -0.51
CA HIS A 387 -16.72 -23.65 -0.27
C HIS A 387 -16.67 -24.10 1.20
N GLY A 388 -17.79 -23.99 1.91
CA GLY A 388 -17.90 -24.37 3.32
C GLY A 388 -17.39 -23.34 4.33
N ILE A 389 -16.79 -22.23 3.88
CA ILE A 389 -16.12 -21.26 4.75
C ILE A 389 -17.11 -20.35 5.52
N GLY A 390 -18.28 -20.10 4.94
CA GLY A 390 -19.27 -19.14 5.49
C GLY A 390 -18.99 -17.67 5.18
N TYR A 391 -17.85 -17.37 4.54
CA TYR A 391 -17.45 -16.02 4.12
C TYR A 391 -17.11 -16.01 2.63
N ARG A 392 -17.25 -14.85 1.98
CA ARG A 392 -16.88 -14.64 0.59
C ARG A 392 -16.53 -13.18 0.33
N GLY A 393 -15.26 -12.92 0.01
CA GLY A 393 -14.71 -11.59 -0.19
C GLY A 393 -14.45 -10.85 1.12
N ARG A 394 -13.88 -9.66 1.00
CA ARG A 394 -13.45 -8.81 2.11
C ARG A 394 -14.02 -7.40 1.96
N VAL A 395 -14.01 -6.64 3.05
CA VAL A 395 -14.38 -5.22 3.07
C VAL A 395 -13.45 -4.48 4.01
N GLY A 396 -13.14 -3.23 3.67
CA GLY A 396 -12.34 -2.35 4.53
C GLY A 396 -13.10 -1.93 5.79
N VAL A 397 -12.33 -1.83 6.87
CA VAL A 397 -12.72 -1.19 8.13
C VAL A 397 -11.69 -0.11 8.39
N HIS A 398 -12.15 1.13 8.55
CA HIS A 398 -11.28 2.30 8.56
C HIS A 398 -11.47 3.12 9.84
N GLN A 399 -10.34 3.57 10.41
CA GLN A 399 -10.27 4.66 11.37
C GLN A 399 -9.74 5.88 10.62
N VAL A 400 -10.61 6.76 10.18
CA VAL A 400 -10.25 7.98 9.44
C VAL A 400 -10.07 9.13 10.42
N MET A 401 -8.83 9.56 10.60
CA MET A 401 -8.42 10.58 11.58
C MET A 401 -7.86 11.80 10.84
N PRO A 402 -8.67 12.84 10.56
CA PRO A 402 -8.18 14.14 10.12
C PRO A 402 -7.37 14.80 11.24
N VAL A 403 -6.41 15.63 10.89
CA VAL A 403 -5.57 16.35 11.86
C VAL A 403 -6.16 17.72 12.15
N SER A 404 -6.90 17.83 13.25
CA SER A 404 -7.46 19.08 13.78
C SER A 404 -6.37 20.00 14.37
N ASP A 405 -6.68 21.25 14.62
CA ASP A 405 -5.74 22.18 15.28
C ASP A 405 -5.37 21.72 16.67
N ALA A 406 -6.33 21.22 17.48
CA ALA A 406 -6.06 20.61 18.77
C ALA A 406 -5.13 19.37 18.64
N MET A 407 -5.27 18.58 17.57
CA MET A 407 -4.38 17.47 17.31
C MET A 407 -2.96 17.95 16.98
N ARG A 408 -2.81 19.06 16.22
CA ARG A 408 -1.49 19.66 15.93
C ARG A 408 -0.76 20.10 17.19
N GLU A 409 -1.48 20.71 18.15
CA GLU A 409 -0.92 21.13 19.44
C GLU A 409 -0.39 19.92 20.20
N LEU A 410 -1.13 18.81 20.25
CA LEU A 410 -0.69 17.56 20.88
C LEU A 410 0.52 16.95 20.20
N ILE A 411 0.60 17.01 18.87
CA ILE A 411 1.77 16.53 18.12
C ILE A 411 3.00 17.35 18.48
N VAL A 412 2.90 18.69 18.48
CA VAL A 412 4.01 19.59 18.83
C VAL A 412 4.46 19.36 20.27
N ALA A 413 3.52 19.12 21.19
CA ALA A 413 3.79 18.81 22.60
C ALA A 413 4.35 17.39 22.82
N ARG A 414 4.56 16.58 21.77
CA ARG A 414 4.97 15.16 21.86
C ARG A 414 4.07 14.33 22.78
N ALA A 415 2.78 14.57 22.69
CA ALA A 415 1.80 13.87 23.51
C ALA A 415 1.82 12.36 23.22
N SER A 416 1.46 11.55 24.21
CA SER A 416 1.39 10.09 24.08
C SER A 416 0.30 9.68 23.07
N ALA A 417 0.45 8.50 22.46
CA ALA A 417 -0.56 7.93 21.57
C ALA A 417 -1.95 7.89 22.22
N HIS A 418 -2.00 7.67 23.55
CA HIS A 418 -3.24 7.67 24.32
C HIS A 418 -3.91 9.06 24.40
N ALA A 419 -3.12 10.13 24.55
CA ALA A 419 -3.65 11.50 24.52
C ALA A 419 -4.17 11.86 23.13
N ILE A 420 -3.45 11.48 22.08
CA ILE A 420 -3.86 11.62 20.68
C ILE A 420 -5.16 10.85 20.41
N ALA A 421 -5.27 9.60 20.90
CA ALA A 421 -6.48 8.79 20.77
C ALA A 421 -7.70 9.41 21.47
N ARG A 422 -7.52 10.03 22.66
CA ARG A 422 -8.60 10.76 23.32
C ARG A 422 -9.06 11.95 22.50
N GLN A 423 -8.14 12.73 21.94
CA GLN A 423 -8.49 13.86 21.08
C GLN A 423 -9.22 13.38 19.83
N ALA A 424 -8.75 12.30 19.18
CA ALA A 424 -9.42 11.72 18.03
C ALA A 424 -10.89 11.35 18.35
N ARG A 425 -11.16 10.76 19.51
CA ARG A 425 -12.54 10.51 19.96
C ARG A 425 -13.35 11.79 20.17
N THR A 426 -12.76 12.83 20.74
CA THR A 426 -13.40 14.15 20.89
C THR A 426 -13.75 14.74 19.51
N ASP A 427 -12.90 14.55 18.51
CA ASP A 427 -13.12 14.95 17.12
C ASP A 427 -14.13 14.05 16.37
N GLY A 428 -14.69 13.02 17.07
CA GLY A 428 -15.69 12.11 16.53
C GLY A 428 -15.12 10.99 15.61
N VAL A 429 -13.82 10.70 15.75
CA VAL A 429 -13.16 9.60 15.02
C VAL A 429 -13.53 8.26 15.65
N LEU A 430 -14.11 7.38 14.86
CA LEU A 430 -14.39 6.00 15.27
C LEU A 430 -13.08 5.20 15.39
N THR A 431 -12.98 4.35 16.39
CA THR A 431 -11.92 3.35 16.47
C THR A 431 -12.15 2.26 15.40
N LEU A 432 -11.10 1.48 15.09
CA LEU A 432 -11.25 0.32 14.21
C LEU A 432 -12.28 -0.69 14.74
N ARG A 433 -12.35 -0.86 16.08
CA ARG A 433 -13.34 -1.73 16.72
C ARG A 433 -14.77 -1.21 16.48
N GLU A 434 -15.03 0.06 16.71
CA GLU A 434 -16.35 0.67 16.48
C GLU A 434 -16.76 0.60 15.01
N ALA A 435 -15.83 0.86 14.08
CA ALA A 435 -16.07 0.72 12.66
C ALA A 435 -16.35 -0.75 12.25
N ALA A 436 -15.65 -1.73 12.85
CA ALA A 436 -15.92 -3.15 12.62
C ALA A 436 -17.29 -3.57 13.18
N LEU A 437 -17.69 -3.08 14.37
CA LEU A 437 -18.99 -3.34 14.95
C LEU A 437 -20.13 -2.73 14.12
N ALA A 438 -19.90 -1.59 13.46
CA ALA A 438 -20.85 -1.04 12.51
C ALA A 438 -21.07 -2.02 11.32
N ARG A 439 -20.02 -2.71 10.85
CA ARG A 439 -20.13 -3.77 9.82
C ARG A 439 -20.81 -5.04 10.31
N VAL A 440 -20.79 -5.31 11.60
CA VAL A 440 -21.62 -6.36 12.20
C VAL A 440 -23.09 -5.93 12.19
N ARG A 441 -23.36 -4.67 12.51
CA ARG A 441 -24.71 -4.12 12.58
C ARG A 441 -25.42 -4.11 11.21
N ASP A 442 -24.71 -3.81 10.15
CA ASP A 442 -25.27 -3.84 8.78
C ASP A 442 -25.32 -5.27 8.19
N GLY A 443 -24.85 -6.28 8.93
CA GLY A 443 -24.85 -7.68 8.52
C GLY A 443 -23.80 -8.03 7.47
N THR A 444 -22.80 -7.17 7.25
CA THR A 444 -21.70 -7.40 6.32
C THR A 444 -20.74 -8.46 6.84
N THR A 445 -20.42 -8.44 8.15
CA THR A 445 -19.50 -9.40 8.79
C THR A 445 -20.09 -9.98 10.06
N SER A 446 -19.40 -10.98 10.64
CA SER A 446 -19.80 -11.56 11.93
C SER A 446 -19.10 -10.87 13.10
N LEU A 447 -19.67 -11.03 14.31
CA LEU A 447 -19.07 -10.55 15.54
C LEU A 447 -17.66 -11.15 15.77
N ALA A 448 -17.53 -12.46 15.56
CA ALA A 448 -16.25 -13.17 15.70
C ALA A 448 -15.16 -12.60 14.77
N GLU A 449 -15.50 -12.32 13.53
CA GLU A 449 -14.56 -11.74 12.55
C GLU A 449 -14.19 -10.30 12.92
N ALA A 450 -15.14 -9.48 13.36
CA ALA A 450 -14.87 -8.11 13.80
C ALA A 450 -13.90 -8.08 14.98
N PHE A 451 -14.07 -8.97 15.94
CA PHE A 451 -13.15 -9.10 17.08
C PHE A 451 -11.77 -9.55 16.66
N SER A 452 -11.68 -10.63 15.89
CA SER A 452 -10.40 -11.18 15.42
C SER A 452 -9.58 -10.14 14.63
N ALA A 453 -10.22 -9.35 13.76
CA ALA A 453 -9.53 -8.34 12.97
C ALA A 453 -9.08 -7.11 13.76
N THR A 454 -9.65 -6.86 14.95
CA THR A 454 -9.43 -5.64 15.75
C THR A 454 -8.90 -5.92 17.16
N GLU A 455 -8.48 -7.14 17.47
CA GLU A 455 -7.97 -7.54 18.80
C GLU A 455 -6.66 -6.85 19.22
N ALA A 456 -5.89 -6.37 18.27
CA ALA A 456 -4.57 -5.76 18.48
C ALA A 456 -4.59 -4.22 18.59
N SER A 457 -5.74 -3.63 18.92
CA SER A 457 -5.89 -2.16 18.99
C SER A 457 -5.93 -1.67 20.41
#